data_4f133d40009f9f2c9a2762d6f888b6de
#
_entry.id   4f133d40009f9f2c9a2762d6f888b6de
#
_cell.length_a   1.000
_cell.length_b   1.000
_cell.length_c   1.000
_cell.angle_alpha   90.00
_cell.angle_beta   90.00
_cell.angle_gamma   90.00
#
_symmetry.space_group_name_H-M   'P 1'
#
loop_
_entity.id
_entity.type
_entity.pdbx_description
1 polymer ?
#
loop_
_entity_poly.entity_id
_entity_poly.type
_entity_poly.pdbx_seq_one_letter_code
_entity_poly.pdbx_strand_id
1 'polypeptide(L)'
;DEGRVTPMHHAVIALGGNKGDVAASMRSAIADIDGLEGTQVTGISPLYRTAAWGMPDGTPDFLNAVIEVTTELDAASLLGRLQHIEVAHGRTREQHWASRTLDLDIIDVDGLVSEDPNVTLPHPRAWQRAFVLAPWLALDPAARLAGPHGGEIADLLHEAGDREDVHRIDD
;
A
#
# COMPACT_ATOMS: atom_id res chain seq x y z
N ASP A 1 25.10 21.25 6.52
CA ASP A 1 24.99 22.14 7.66
C ASP A 1 24.85 21.35 8.95
N GLU A 2 25.76 21.62 9.88
CA GLU A 2 25.68 21.06 11.21
C GLU A 2 24.37 21.52 11.89
N GLY A 3 23.62 20.58 12.42
CA GLY A 3 22.36 20.88 13.09
C GLY A 3 21.14 20.94 12.20
N ARG A 4 21.30 20.82 10.88
CA ARG A 4 20.16 20.75 9.98
C ARG A 4 19.59 19.34 9.98
N VAL A 5 18.34 19.22 10.39
CA VAL A 5 17.61 17.93 10.36
C VAL A 5 16.79 17.88 9.07
N THR A 6 17.02 16.85 8.27
CA THR A 6 16.19 16.61 7.07
C THR A 6 14.80 16.22 7.53
N PRO A 7 13.73 16.89 7.01
CA PRO A 7 12.37 16.53 7.40
C PRO A 7 12.08 15.07 7.04
N MET A 8 11.47 14.34 7.96
CA MET A 8 11.02 12.98 7.75
C MET A 8 9.53 12.96 7.50
N HIS A 9 9.14 12.24 6.46
CA HIS A 9 7.75 11.99 6.14
C HIS A 9 7.34 10.63 6.67
N HIS A 10 6.07 10.51 7.06
CA HIS A 10 5.47 9.23 7.45
C HIS A 10 4.53 8.82 6.34
N ALA A 11 4.79 7.68 5.73
CA ALA A 11 3.99 7.19 4.62
C ALA A 11 3.40 5.83 4.93
N VAL A 12 2.22 5.59 4.37
CA VAL A 12 1.52 4.31 4.40
C VAL A 12 1.49 3.78 2.98
N ILE A 13 1.99 2.58 2.78
CA ILE A 13 2.11 1.97 1.46
C ILE A 13 1.35 0.65 1.46
N ALA A 14 0.48 0.46 0.47
CA ALA A 14 -0.22 -0.81 0.26
C ALA A 14 0.53 -1.65 -0.76
N LEU A 15 0.63 -2.94 -0.49
CA LEU A 15 1.22 -3.91 -1.40
C LEU A 15 0.16 -4.95 -1.77
N GLY A 16 0.12 -5.33 -3.04
CA GLY A 16 -0.81 -6.35 -3.50
C GLY A 16 -0.31 -7.07 -4.74
N GLY A 17 -0.80 -8.27 -4.95
CA GLY A 17 -0.49 -9.05 -6.13
C GLY A 17 -1.20 -10.39 -6.11
N ASN A 18 -1.23 -11.08 -7.27
CA ASN A 18 -1.87 -12.38 -7.37
C ASN A 18 -1.18 -13.29 -8.40
N LYS A 19 0.04 -12.97 -8.79
CA LYS A 19 0.79 -13.77 -9.79
C LYS A 19 2.13 -14.19 -9.21
N GLY A 20 2.41 -15.48 -9.30
CA GLY A 20 3.65 -16.07 -8.78
C GLY A 20 3.66 -16.16 -7.26
N ASP A 21 4.84 -16.20 -6.66
CA ASP A 21 4.99 -16.20 -5.20
C ASP A 21 4.92 -14.77 -4.68
N VAL A 22 3.70 -14.29 -4.47
CA VAL A 22 3.44 -12.91 -4.06
C VAL A 22 4.05 -12.62 -2.69
N ALA A 23 3.97 -13.56 -1.76
CA ALA A 23 4.54 -13.35 -0.42
C ALA A 23 6.06 -13.11 -0.50
N ALA A 24 6.76 -13.87 -1.34
CA ALA A 24 8.19 -13.68 -1.55
C ALA A 24 8.48 -12.34 -2.23
N SER A 25 7.67 -11.97 -3.24
CA SER A 25 7.81 -10.68 -3.92
C SER A 25 7.59 -9.52 -2.95
N MET A 26 6.61 -9.62 -2.05
CA MET A 26 6.36 -8.60 -1.03
C MET A 26 7.53 -8.47 -0.07
N ARG A 27 8.08 -9.59 0.42
CA ARG A 27 9.24 -9.54 1.32
C ARG A 27 10.43 -8.87 0.65
N SER A 28 10.68 -9.20 -0.61
CA SER A 28 11.76 -8.62 -1.39
C SER A 28 11.54 -7.11 -1.61
N ALA A 29 10.31 -6.71 -1.95
CA ALA A 29 9.99 -5.30 -2.15
C ALA A 29 10.10 -4.51 -0.85
N ILE A 30 9.67 -5.07 0.27
CA ILE A 30 9.80 -4.41 1.58
C ILE A 30 11.28 -4.20 1.92
N ALA A 31 12.13 -5.18 1.63
CA ALA A 31 13.58 -5.04 1.82
C ALA A 31 14.15 -3.94 0.91
N ASP A 32 13.69 -3.86 -0.34
CA ASP A 32 14.11 -2.81 -1.27
C ASP A 32 13.70 -1.43 -0.78
N ILE A 33 12.48 -1.30 -0.25
CA ILE A 33 11.98 -0.03 0.31
C ILE A 33 12.80 0.37 1.54
N ASP A 34 13.07 -0.58 2.42
CA ASP A 34 13.89 -0.33 3.62
C ASP A 34 15.32 0.09 3.25
N GLY A 35 15.80 -0.34 2.09
CA GLY A 35 17.11 0.00 1.57
C GLY A 35 17.18 1.33 0.81
N LEU A 36 16.06 2.01 0.58
CA LEU A 36 16.07 3.32 -0.08
C LEU A 36 16.76 4.36 0.80
N GLU A 37 17.43 5.32 0.17
CA GLU A 37 18.11 6.38 0.90
C GLU A 37 17.19 7.13 1.84
N GLY A 38 17.63 7.33 3.07
CA GLY A 38 16.85 8.08 4.07
C GLY A 38 15.51 7.47 4.42
N THR A 39 15.32 6.19 4.16
CA THR A 39 14.02 5.51 4.32
C THR A 39 14.15 4.30 5.23
N GLN A 40 13.16 4.11 6.09
CA GLN A 40 13.10 2.98 7.00
C GLN A 40 11.68 2.46 7.08
N VAL A 41 11.51 1.15 6.92
CA VAL A 41 10.23 0.48 7.18
C VAL A 41 10.06 0.36 8.70
N THR A 42 8.99 0.93 9.21
CA THR A 42 8.73 1.01 10.67
C THR A 42 7.64 0.05 11.13
N GLY A 43 6.85 -0.49 10.20
CA GLY A 43 5.82 -1.46 10.55
C GLY A 43 5.38 -2.24 9.33
N ILE A 44 5.00 -3.50 9.55
CA ILE A 44 4.55 -4.41 8.50
C ILE A 44 3.30 -5.11 9.00
N SER A 45 2.21 -5.02 8.24
CA SER A 45 0.95 -5.68 8.60
C SER A 45 1.01 -7.18 8.34
N PRO A 46 0.08 -7.96 8.93
CA PRO A 46 -0.17 -9.32 8.47
C PRO A 46 -0.60 -9.33 7.00
N LEU A 47 -0.51 -10.50 6.37
CA LEU A 47 -1.03 -10.72 5.02
C LEU A 47 -2.54 -10.97 5.06
N TYR A 48 -3.23 -10.48 4.06
CA TYR A 48 -4.65 -10.70 3.85
C TYR A 48 -4.90 -11.24 2.46
N ARG A 49 -5.96 -12.04 2.29
CA ARG A 49 -6.35 -12.61 1.01
C ARG A 49 -7.68 -12.03 0.57
N THR A 50 -7.78 -11.69 -0.73
CA THR A 50 -9.03 -11.27 -1.35
C THR A 50 -9.24 -12.03 -2.65
N ALA A 51 -10.51 -12.34 -2.97
CA ALA A 51 -10.85 -13.00 -4.23
C ALA A 51 -10.61 -12.06 -5.42
N ALA A 52 -10.32 -12.66 -6.58
CA ALA A 52 -10.08 -11.92 -7.83
C ALA A 52 -11.41 -11.70 -8.57
N TRP A 53 -12.29 -10.89 -7.98
CA TRP A 53 -13.60 -10.60 -8.54
C TRP A 53 -13.51 -9.88 -9.88
N GLY A 54 -14.37 -10.29 -10.82
CA GLY A 54 -14.44 -9.68 -12.14
C GLY A 54 -13.31 -10.06 -13.09
N MET A 55 -12.44 -10.96 -12.68
CA MET A 55 -11.34 -11.49 -13.51
C MET A 55 -11.70 -12.87 -14.05
N PRO A 56 -10.99 -13.38 -15.08
CA PRO A 56 -11.27 -14.71 -15.63
C PRO A 56 -11.25 -15.82 -14.58
N ASP A 57 -12.04 -16.86 -14.82
CA ASP A 57 -12.07 -18.03 -13.95
C ASP A 57 -10.68 -18.64 -13.80
N GLY A 58 -10.35 -19.08 -12.59
CA GLY A 58 -9.04 -19.65 -12.29
C GLY A 58 -7.97 -18.61 -11.97
N THR A 59 -8.30 -17.31 -11.98
CA THR A 59 -7.39 -16.26 -11.56
C THR A 59 -7.09 -16.41 -10.06
N PRO A 60 -5.83 -16.45 -9.65
CA PRO A 60 -5.48 -16.57 -8.24
C PRO A 60 -6.01 -15.41 -7.40
N ASP A 61 -6.30 -15.68 -6.14
CA ASP A 61 -6.66 -14.64 -5.17
C ASP A 61 -5.51 -13.64 -5.00
N PHE A 62 -5.86 -12.41 -4.67
CA PHE A 62 -4.86 -11.40 -4.31
C PHE A 62 -4.38 -11.60 -2.88
N LEU A 63 -3.08 -11.35 -2.66
CA LEU A 63 -2.54 -11.12 -1.33
C LEU A 63 -2.33 -9.63 -1.15
N ASN A 64 -2.60 -9.13 0.04
CA ASN A 64 -2.53 -7.71 0.36
C ASN A 64 -1.86 -7.51 1.71
N ALA A 65 -1.09 -6.43 1.81
CA ALA A 65 -0.46 -6.00 3.05
C ALA A 65 -0.31 -4.48 3.03
N VAL A 66 -0.09 -3.90 4.19
CA VAL A 66 0.23 -2.48 4.34
C VAL A 66 1.49 -2.36 5.18
N ILE A 67 2.34 -1.41 4.82
CA ILE A 67 3.52 -1.08 5.60
C ILE A 67 3.51 0.40 5.95
N GLU A 68 4.16 0.74 7.04
CA GLU A 68 4.46 2.11 7.42
C GLU A 68 5.95 2.36 7.24
N VAL A 69 6.28 3.53 6.71
CA VAL A 69 7.67 3.94 6.51
C VAL A 69 7.90 5.36 6.99
N THR A 70 9.13 5.64 7.42
CA THR A 70 9.62 7.01 7.54
C THR A 70 10.63 7.23 6.43
N THR A 71 10.60 8.41 5.80
CA THR A 71 11.45 8.67 4.65
C THR A 71 11.77 10.16 4.52
N GLU A 72 12.98 10.46 4.05
CA GLU A 72 13.37 11.81 3.66
C GLU A 72 12.82 12.19 2.29
N LEU A 73 12.34 11.21 1.51
CA LEU A 73 11.80 11.44 0.18
C LEU A 73 10.41 12.08 0.28
N ASP A 74 10.15 13.07 -0.57
CA ASP A 74 8.79 13.58 -0.71
C ASP A 74 7.92 12.55 -1.43
N ALA A 75 6.60 12.81 -1.49
CA ALA A 75 5.66 11.85 -2.06
C ALA A 75 5.96 11.52 -3.52
N ALA A 76 6.32 12.52 -4.33
CA ALA A 76 6.61 12.29 -5.75
C ALA A 76 7.88 11.45 -5.93
N SER A 77 8.92 11.74 -5.16
CA SER A 77 10.18 10.97 -5.21
C SER A 77 9.97 9.54 -4.71
N LEU A 78 9.21 9.37 -3.64
CA LEU A 78 8.87 8.05 -3.13
C LEU A 78 8.10 7.24 -4.17
N LEU A 79 7.10 7.85 -4.81
CA LEU A 79 6.33 7.19 -5.87
C LEU A 79 7.23 6.68 -6.99
N GLY A 80 8.17 7.51 -7.44
CA GLY A 80 9.12 7.12 -8.49
C GLY A 80 9.96 5.91 -8.09
N ARG A 81 10.42 5.87 -6.83
CA ARG A 81 11.19 4.73 -6.32
C ARG A 81 10.34 3.47 -6.24
N LEU A 82 9.08 3.59 -5.81
CA LEU A 82 8.17 2.46 -5.76
C LEU A 82 7.88 1.90 -7.16
N GLN A 83 7.72 2.76 -8.16
CA GLN A 83 7.52 2.34 -9.53
C GLN A 83 8.72 1.55 -10.07
N HIS A 84 9.93 1.95 -9.73
CA HIS A 84 11.13 1.20 -10.06
C HIS A 84 11.14 -0.19 -9.43
N ILE A 85 10.72 -0.27 -8.17
CA ILE A 85 10.63 -1.57 -7.47
C ILE A 85 9.58 -2.47 -8.14
N GLU A 86 8.43 -1.92 -8.53
CA GLU A 86 7.40 -2.68 -9.25
C GLU A 86 7.96 -3.27 -10.55
N VAL A 87 8.68 -2.48 -11.32
CA VAL A 87 9.29 -2.93 -12.59
C VAL A 87 10.31 -4.04 -12.33
N ALA A 88 11.13 -3.90 -11.30
CA ALA A 88 12.11 -4.92 -10.92
C ALA A 88 11.46 -6.24 -10.53
N HIS A 89 10.20 -6.21 -10.07
CA HIS A 89 9.41 -7.39 -9.71
C HIS A 89 8.49 -7.88 -10.85
N GLY A 90 8.75 -7.45 -12.08
CA GLY A 90 8.11 -8.00 -13.28
C GLY A 90 6.82 -7.32 -13.70
N ARG A 91 6.48 -6.14 -13.14
CA ARG A 91 5.28 -5.43 -13.59
C ARG A 91 5.45 -4.97 -15.03
N THR A 92 4.44 -5.31 -15.87
CA THR A 92 4.36 -4.80 -17.24
C THR A 92 3.13 -3.92 -17.38
N ARG A 93 3.21 -2.88 -18.23
CA ARG A 93 2.09 -1.96 -18.47
C ARG A 93 1.07 -2.45 -19.47
N GLU A 94 1.31 -3.60 -20.08
CA GLU A 94 0.55 -4.07 -21.23
C GLU A 94 -0.79 -4.71 -20.89
N GLN A 95 -1.04 -5.03 -19.61
CA GLN A 95 -2.22 -5.78 -19.22
C GLN A 95 -2.87 -5.18 -17.99
N HIS A 96 -3.76 -4.21 -18.19
CA HIS A 96 -4.50 -3.56 -17.07
C HIS A 96 -5.41 -4.51 -16.30
N TRP A 97 -5.86 -5.59 -16.94
CA TRP A 97 -6.83 -6.53 -16.37
C TRP A 97 -6.22 -7.88 -16.03
N ALA A 98 -4.90 -7.99 -16.15
CA ALA A 98 -4.21 -9.24 -15.89
C ALA A 98 -3.77 -9.36 -14.43
N SER A 99 -3.45 -10.58 -14.04
CA SER A 99 -2.77 -10.88 -12.78
C SER A 99 -1.47 -10.10 -12.67
N ARG A 100 -1.17 -9.60 -11.47
CA ARG A 100 0.00 -8.76 -11.22
C ARG A 100 0.90 -9.37 -10.19
N THR A 101 2.21 -9.34 -10.47
CA THR A 101 3.23 -9.84 -9.55
C THR A 101 3.27 -8.99 -8.29
N LEU A 102 3.23 -7.67 -8.44
CA LEU A 102 3.31 -6.74 -7.32
C LEU A 102 2.83 -5.35 -7.71
N ASP A 103 1.92 -4.82 -6.91
CA ASP A 103 1.50 -3.42 -6.95
C ASP A 103 1.92 -2.74 -5.66
N LEU A 104 2.45 -1.53 -5.77
CA LEU A 104 2.83 -0.69 -4.64
C LEU A 104 2.10 0.64 -4.77
N ASP A 105 1.23 0.96 -3.82
CA ASP A 105 0.45 2.20 -3.83
C ASP A 105 0.73 3.02 -2.57
N ILE A 106 0.99 4.31 -2.76
CA ILE A 106 1.06 5.23 -1.63
C ILE A 106 -0.37 5.56 -1.20
N ILE A 107 -0.71 5.25 0.03
CA ILE A 107 -2.04 5.49 0.58
C ILE A 107 -2.12 6.84 1.26
N ASP A 108 -1.10 7.20 2.03
CA ASP A 108 -1.05 8.41 2.83
C ASP A 108 0.40 8.87 2.99
N VAL A 109 0.60 10.18 3.01
CA VAL A 109 1.87 10.80 3.41
C VAL A 109 1.55 11.96 4.35
N ASP A 110 1.91 11.83 5.62
CA ASP A 110 1.75 12.87 6.65
C ASP A 110 0.32 13.40 6.82
N GLY A 111 -0.69 12.66 6.40
CA GLY A 111 -2.07 13.16 6.42
C GLY A 111 -2.33 14.26 5.41
N LEU A 112 -1.46 14.44 4.43
CA LEU A 112 -1.61 15.48 3.41
C LEU A 112 -2.74 15.17 2.43
N VAL A 113 -3.38 16.23 1.95
CA VAL A 113 -4.37 16.14 0.87
C VAL A 113 -3.78 16.80 -0.37
N SER A 114 -3.69 16.05 -1.46
CA SER A 114 -3.16 16.53 -2.74
C SER A 114 -4.07 16.10 -3.87
N GLU A 115 -4.47 17.04 -4.71
CA GLU A 115 -5.27 16.79 -5.91
C GLU A 115 -4.40 16.71 -7.17
N ASP A 116 -3.08 16.79 -7.03
CA ASP A 116 -2.15 16.65 -8.14
C ASP A 116 -2.34 15.26 -8.78
N PRO A 117 -2.70 15.17 -10.08
CA PRO A 117 -2.93 13.87 -10.71
C PRO A 117 -1.71 12.96 -10.72
N ASN A 118 -0.51 13.50 -10.56
CA ASN A 118 0.71 12.70 -10.47
C ASN A 118 0.91 12.09 -9.09
N VAL A 119 0.44 12.77 -8.03
CA VAL A 119 0.52 12.27 -6.65
C VAL A 119 -0.75 12.68 -5.92
N THR A 120 -1.82 11.92 -6.11
CA THR A 120 -3.08 12.16 -5.40
C THR A 120 -3.01 11.56 -4.01
N LEU A 121 -3.24 12.39 -2.98
CA LEU A 121 -3.21 11.98 -1.57
C LEU A 121 -4.47 12.44 -0.84
N PRO A 122 -5.05 11.61 0.03
CA PRO A 122 -4.77 10.18 0.16
C PRO A 122 -5.17 9.44 -1.12
N HIS A 123 -4.80 8.17 -1.22
CA HIS A 123 -5.21 7.35 -2.38
C HIS A 123 -6.73 7.47 -2.56
N PRO A 124 -7.23 7.79 -3.76
CA PRO A 124 -8.63 8.22 -3.93
C PRO A 124 -9.67 7.14 -3.64
N ARG A 125 -9.28 5.87 -3.59
CA ARG A 125 -10.20 4.76 -3.33
C ARG A 125 -9.93 4.02 -2.03
N ALA A 126 -8.93 4.45 -1.26
CA ALA A 126 -8.54 3.76 -0.03
C ALA A 126 -9.70 3.66 0.97
N TRP A 127 -10.51 4.72 1.08
CA TRP A 127 -11.60 4.82 2.05
C TRP A 127 -12.67 3.72 1.88
N GLN A 128 -12.76 3.11 0.70
CA GLN A 128 -13.78 2.10 0.39
C GLN A 128 -13.19 0.71 0.14
N ARG A 129 -11.87 0.53 0.33
CA ARG A 129 -11.19 -0.75 0.05
C ARG A 129 -10.80 -1.46 1.35
N ALA A 130 -11.57 -2.48 1.72
CA ALA A 130 -11.26 -3.25 2.92
C ALA A 130 -9.89 -3.93 2.85
N PHE A 131 -9.41 -4.28 1.65
CA PHE A 131 -8.10 -4.91 1.49
C PHE A 131 -6.92 -3.94 1.73
N VAL A 132 -7.21 -2.65 1.88
CA VAL A 132 -6.25 -1.64 2.36
C VAL A 132 -6.52 -1.34 3.84
N LEU A 133 -7.79 -1.15 4.19
CA LEU A 133 -8.19 -0.73 5.54
C LEU A 133 -7.93 -1.80 6.59
N ALA A 134 -8.20 -3.07 6.29
CA ALA A 134 -8.02 -4.16 7.25
C ALA A 134 -6.54 -4.36 7.64
N PRO A 135 -5.60 -4.48 6.69
CA PRO A 135 -4.19 -4.57 7.07
C PRO A 135 -3.67 -3.30 7.76
N TRP A 136 -4.13 -2.12 7.33
CA TRP A 136 -3.73 -0.87 7.97
C TRP A 136 -4.21 -0.81 9.42
N LEU A 137 -5.47 -1.17 9.67
CA LEU A 137 -6.03 -1.21 11.02
C LEU A 137 -5.26 -2.19 11.92
N ALA A 138 -4.87 -3.35 11.40
CA ALA A 138 -4.08 -4.32 12.14
C ALA A 138 -2.71 -3.77 12.53
N LEU A 139 -2.15 -2.90 11.69
CA LEU A 139 -0.86 -2.27 11.93
C LEU A 139 -0.97 -1.10 12.90
N ASP A 140 -2.01 -0.30 12.76
CA ASP A 140 -2.24 0.89 13.61
C ASP A 140 -3.74 1.04 13.92
N PRO A 141 -4.21 0.54 15.07
CA PRO A 141 -5.62 0.62 15.43
C PRO A 141 -6.17 2.05 15.58
N ALA A 142 -5.31 3.04 15.75
CA ALA A 142 -5.70 4.44 15.89
C ALA A 142 -5.57 5.23 14.59
N ALA A 143 -5.25 4.56 13.48
CA ALA A 143 -5.04 5.23 12.19
C ALA A 143 -6.28 5.98 11.72
N ARG A 144 -6.04 7.07 11.03
CA ARG A 144 -7.08 7.91 10.42
C ARG A 144 -6.69 8.21 8.98
N LEU A 145 -7.69 8.25 8.12
CA LEU A 145 -7.52 8.66 6.73
C LEU A 145 -7.91 10.14 6.62
N ALA A 146 -7.06 10.92 5.94
CA ALA A 146 -7.33 12.33 5.67
C ALA A 146 -8.35 12.48 4.51
N GLY A 147 -8.72 13.72 4.23
CA GLY A 147 -9.53 14.08 3.08
C GLY A 147 -11.04 14.00 3.30
N PRO A 148 -11.82 14.30 2.25
CA PRO A 148 -13.29 14.41 2.36
C PRO A 148 -14.00 13.09 2.69
N HIS A 149 -13.41 11.96 2.33
CA HIS A 149 -13.93 10.63 2.68
C HIS A 149 -13.22 10.03 3.89
N GLY A 150 -12.47 10.86 4.60
CA GLY A 150 -11.63 10.41 5.70
C GLY A 150 -12.40 10.07 6.96
N GLY A 151 -11.65 9.63 7.95
CA GLY A 151 -12.14 9.26 9.26
C GLY A 151 -11.26 8.21 9.89
N GLU A 152 -11.71 7.66 11.01
CA GLU A 152 -11.02 6.56 11.64
C GLU A 152 -11.08 5.32 10.76
N ILE A 153 -9.95 4.66 10.58
CA ILE A 153 -9.86 3.48 9.73
C ILE A 153 -10.81 2.38 10.20
N ALA A 154 -10.96 2.23 11.51
CA ALA A 154 -11.89 1.24 12.08
C ALA A 154 -13.33 1.46 11.58
N ASP A 155 -13.78 2.72 11.55
CA ASP A 155 -15.14 3.06 11.09
C ASP A 155 -15.27 2.86 9.59
N LEU A 156 -14.27 3.26 8.81
CA LEU A 156 -14.27 3.08 7.37
C LEU A 156 -14.30 1.60 6.99
N LEU A 157 -13.55 0.77 7.69
CA LEU A 157 -13.56 -0.67 7.47
C LEU A 157 -14.93 -1.27 7.75
N HIS A 158 -15.57 -0.84 8.85
CA HIS A 158 -16.89 -1.33 9.20
C HIS A 158 -17.92 -1.06 8.11
N GLU A 159 -17.77 0.06 7.40
CA GLU A 159 -18.70 0.47 6.34
C GLU A 159 -18.28 -0.02 4.94
N ALA A 160 -17.08 -0.57 4.79
CA ALA A 160 -16.58 -1.00 3.48
C ALA A 160 -17.40 -2.18 2.95
N GLY A 161 -17.83 -2.09 1.69
CA GLY A 161 -18.68 -3.09 1.06
C GLY A 161 -18.02 -4.44 0.83
N ASP A 162 -16.69 -4.46 0.73
CA ASP A 162 -15.89 -5.66 0.48
C ASP A 162 -15.26 -6.26 1.73
N ARG A 163 -15.63 -5.79 2.93
CA ARG A 163 -14.97 -6.21 4.17
C ARG A 163 -15.03 -7.70 4.45
N GLU A 164 -16.11 -8.36 4.01
CA GLU A 164 -16.30 -9.80 4.23
C GLU A 164 -15.47 -10.65 3.26
N ASP A 165 -14.96 -10.05 2.20
CA ASP A 165 -14.14 -10.73 1.19
C ASP A 165 -12.64 -10.71 1.54
N VAL A 166 -12.27 -10.04 2.62
CA VAL A 166 -10.88 -9.85 3.04
C VAL A 166 -10.61 -10.72 4.26
N HIS A 167 -9.69 -11.67 4.12
CA HIS A 167 -9.39 -12.65 5.17
C HIS A 167 -7.91 -12.63 5.52
N ARG A 168 -7.63 -12.48 6.82
CA ARG A 168 -6.27 -12.57 7.32
C ARG A 168 -5.72 -13.98 7.13
N ILE A 169 -4.49 -14.04 6.66
CA ILE A 169 -3.76 -15.30 6.53
C ILE A 169 -2.97 -15.52 7.82
N ASP A 170 -3.30 -16.58 8.51
CA ASP A 170 -2.56 -16.99 9.70
C ASP A 170 -1.55 -18.06 9.28
N ASP A 171 -0.28 -17.74 9.46
CA ASP A 171 0.80 -18.68 9.21
C ASP A 171 1.26 -19.31 10.54
#